data_a02297c3c347a1b3a15c19473cd11fb3
#
_entry.id   a02297c3c347a1b3a15c19473cd11fb3
#
_cell.length_a   1.000
_cell.length_b   1.000
_cell.length_c   1.000
_cell.angle_alpha   90.00
_cell.angle_beta   90.00
_cell.angle_gamma   90.00
#
_symmetry.space_group_name_H-M   'P 1'
#
loop_
_entity.id
_entity.type
_entity.pdbx_description
1 polymer ?
#
loop_
_entity_poly.entity_id
_entity_poly.type
_entity_poly.pdbx_seq_one_letter_code
_entity_poly.pdbx_strand_id
1 'polypeptide(L)'
;MKWDSIASSEKIEAEMPFEKRLDAKSVYALLSRTVTKYSGRPAVSFQLDSDPKAKAETLNWGQLLARVTQAANGFKSLGVSEENKIAYILPICTEAVVSFVAGTAAGIVVPISPLLEPKQIAGILKLAGVKVVVSMKALPKTDVAQKVAEALEECPDVSHLVEVDLVKYLSFPKSFIAPLIRPKVTAKHSATVISFDDLLASQSGTSLSFKDDNKDRTAAMFHTGGTTGTPKLAQHTLNGMLYQGWVTPIVLTEWSEKDSVLCPLPLFHAFAVYPNLMNSLATGSHIIFLTPQGYRGDGVFDNFGNLLKDGNQLFLV
;
A
#
# COMPACT_ATOMS: atom_id res chain seq x y z
N MET A 1 22.65 -3.98 -17.97
CA MET A 1 23.23 -2.71 -18.50
C MET A 1 23.57 -1.86 -17.31
N LYS A 2 24.82 -1.47 -17.08
CA LYS A 2 25.18 -0.63 -15.92
C LYS A 2 24.91 0.84 -16.26
N TRP A 3 24.15 1.51 -15.40
CA TRP A 3 23.97 2.95 -15.43
C TRP A 3 25.01 3.58 -14.48
N ASP A 4 26.17 3.90 -15.02
CA ASP A 4 27.34 4.36 -14.24
C ASP A 4 27.80 5.76 -14.63
N SER A 5 27.17 6.37 -15.63
CA SER A 5 27.51 7.70 -16.14
C SER A 5 26.35 8.34 -16.90
N ILE A 6 26.43 9.65 -17.14
CA ILE A 6 25.47 10.39 -18.00
C ILE A 6 25.45 9.77 -19.39
N ALA A 7 26.62 9.44 -19.94
CA ALA A 7 26.72 8.84 -21.27
C ALA A 7 26.03 7.46 -21.36
N SER A 8 26.06 6.64 -20.30
CA SER A 8 25.32 5.39 -20.25
C SER A 8 23.82 5.60 -20.17
N SER A 9 23.35 6.63 -19.43
CA SER A 9 21.95 7.03 -19.38
C SER A 9 21.44 7.47 -20.76
N GLU A 10 22.15 8.40 -21.41
CA GLU A 10 21.84 8.88 -22.76
C GLU A 10 21.77 7.75 -23.78
N LYS A 11 22.66 6.77 -23.67
CA LYS A 11 22.64 5.57 -24.53
C LYS A 11 21.38 4.72 -24.31
N ILE A 12 20.98 4.51 -23.05
CA ILE A 12 19.76 3.75 -22.72
C ILE A 12 18.53 4.47 -23.27
N GLU A 13 18.45 5.79 -23.13
CA GLU A 13 17.36 6.60 -23.66
C GLU A 13 17.33 6.59 -25.19
N ALA A 14 18.49 6.66 -25.84
CA ALA A 14 18.61 6.61 -27.30
C ALA A 14 18.22 5.25 -27.89
N GLU A 15 18.50 4.14 -27.19
CA GLU A 15 18.10 2.80 -27.64
C GLU A 15 16.57 2.68 -27.71
N MET A 16 15.85 3.20 -26.71
CA MET A 16 14.39 3.19 -26.66
C MET A 16 13.89 4.26 -25.71
N PRO A 17 13.14 5.26 -26.16
CA PRO A 17 12.48 6.24 -25.31
C PRO A 17 11.59 5.57 -24.26
N PHE A 18 11.48 6.18 -23.08
CA PHE A 18 10.72 5.64 -21.93
C PHE A 18 9.27 5.28 -22.32
N GLU A 19 8.60 6.13 -23.07
CA GLU A 19 7.20 5.92 -23.48
C GLU A 19 7.01 4.62 -24.31
N LYS A 20 8.03 4.20 -25.02
CA LYS A 20 8.04 2.93 -25.77
C LYS A 20 8.40 1.72 -24.90
N ARG A 21 8.96 1.96 -23.70
CA ARG A 21 9.29 0.92 -22.72
C ARG A 21 8.12 0.59 -21.82
N LEU A 22 7.13 1.50 -21.73
CA LEU A 22 5.92 1.30 -20.96
C LEU A 22 5.02 0.26 -21.64
N ASP A 23 5.03 -0.94 -21.13
CA ASP A 23 4.14 -2.04 -21.54
C ASP A 23 2.85 -2.11 -20.68
N ALA A 24 2.70 -1.17 -19.74
CA ALA A 24 1.49 -0.92 -18.95
C ALA A 24 1.24 0.59 -18.84
N LYS A 25 -0.03 0.99 -18.79
CA LYS A 25 -0.43 2.41 -18.71
C LYS A 25 -1.08 2.79 -17.39
N SER A 26 -1.23 1.85 -16.48
CA SER A 26 -1.69 2.06 -15.12
C SER A 26 -0.98 1.09 -14.16
N VAL A 27 -1.04 1.38 -12.86
CA VAL A 27 -0.50 0.48 -11.83
C VAL A 27 -1.27 -0.84 -11.82
N TYR A 28 -2.59 -0.80 -12.07
CA TYR A 28 -3.41 -2.00 -12.18
C TYR A 28 -3.03 -2.84 -13.42
N ALA A 29 -2.81 -2.21 -14.55
CA ALA A 29 -2.33 -2.90 -15.77
C ALA A 29 -0.94 -3.50 -15.57
N LEU A 30 -0.04 -2.82 -14.85
CA LEU A 30 1.27 -3.35 -14.48
C LEU A 30 1.13 -4.62 -13.62
N LEU A 31 0.29 -4.59 -12.58
CA LEU A 31 -0.01 -5.76 -11.76
C LEU A 31 -0.60 -6.90 -12.60
N SER A 32 -1.57 -6.62 -13.47
CA SER A 32 -2.21 -7.62 -14.34
C SER A 32 -1.20 -8.29 -15.28
N ARG A 33 -0.28 -7.52 -15.86
CA ARG A 33 0.83 -8.02 -16.68
C ARG A 33 1.72 -9.00 -15.89
N THR A 34 2.06 -8.64 -14.66
CA THR A 34 2.92 -9.47 -13.79
C THR A 34 2.21 -10.76 -13.40
N VAL A 35 0.90 -10.69 -13.11
CA VAL A 35 0.08 -11.87 -12.82
C VAL A 35 0.01 -12.83 -14.01
N THR A 36 -0.07 -12.32 -15.23
CA THR A 36 -0.07 -13.16 -16.43
C THR A 36 1.19 -14.05 -16.52
N LYS A 37 2.32 -13.56 -15.99
CA LYS A 37 3.60 -14.30 -16.03
C LYS A 37 3.83 -15.13 -14.77
N TYR A 38 3.39 -14.65 -13.59
CA TYR A 38 3.85 -15.15 -12.30
C TYR A 38 2.72 -15.44 -11.29
N SER A 39 1.51 -15.72 -11.76
CA SER A 39 0.28 -15.85 -10.94
C SER A 39 0.44 -16.65 -9.64
N GLY A 40 1.11 -17.81 -9.72
CA GLY A 40 1.28 -18.71 -8.56
C GLY A 40 2.46 -18.38 -7.63
N ARG A 41 3.35 -17.44 -8.01
CA ARG A 41 4.51 -17.10 -7.18
C ARG A 41 4.12 -16.20 -6.01
N PRO A 42 4.87 -16.22 -4.89
CA PRO A 42 4.66 -15.29 -3.78
C PRO A 42 4.76 -13.83 -4.26
N ALA A 43 3.81 -13.02 -3.85
CA ALA A 43 3.77 -11.57 -4.15
C ALA A 43 4.03 -10.73 -2.90
N VAL A 44 3.23 -10.95 -1.85
CA VAL A 44 3.29 -10.18 -0.60
C VAL A 44 3.23 -11.13 0.56
N SER A 45 4.16 -11.01 1.51
CA SER A 45 4.07 -11.63 2.83
C SER A 45 3.98 -10.57 3.91
N PHE A 46 3.13 -10.81 4.89
CA PHE A 46 2.96 -9.94 6.05
C PHE A 46 2.87 -10.76 7.33
N GLN A 47 3.50 -10.25 8.38
CA GLN A 47 3.50 -10.80 9.71
C GLN A 47 3.22 -9.68 10.73
N LEU A 48 2.22 -9.87 11.59
CA LEU A 48 1.86 -8.84 12.58
C LEU A 48 2.82 -8.85 13.78
N ASP A 49 3.33 -10.01 14.12
CA ASP A 49 4.30 -10.23 15.20
C ASP A 49 5.60 -10.73 14.57
N SER A 50 6.72 -10.07 14.83
CA SER A 50 8.02 -10.42 14.24
C SER A 50 8.67 -11.69 14.81
N ASP A 51 7.97 -12.42 15.70
CA ASP A 51 8.42 -13.75 16.13
C ASP A 51 8.48 -14.71 14.92
N PRO A 52 9.61 -15.40 14.67
CA PRO A 52 9.76 -16.38 13.58
C PRO A 52 8.69 -17.48 13.55
N LYS A 53 8.06 -17.76 14.69
CA LYS A 53 6.98 -18.75 14.84
C LYS A 53 5.58 -18.17 14.71
N ALA A 54 5.47 -16.84 14.59
CA ALA A 54 4.18 -16.18 14.47
C ALA A 54 3.55 -16.46 13.09
N LYS A 55 2.22 -16.31 13.04
CA LYS A 55 1.46 -16.47 11.81
C LYS A 55 1.87 -15.42 10.78
N ALA A 56 2.28 -15.87 9.60
CA ALA A 56 2.47 -15.04 8.42
C ALA A 56 1.34 -15.31 7.41
N GLU A 57 0.89 -14.28 6.72
CA GLU A 57 0.08 -14.41 5.51
C GLU A 57 1.00 -14.22 4.30
N THR A 58 0.88 -15.10 3.31
CA THR A 58 1.51 -14.92 2.01
C THR A 58 0.44 -14.98 0.93
N LEU A 59 0.33 -13.92 0.16
CA LEU A 59 -0.48 -13.88 -1.06
C LEU A 59 0.41 -14.17 -2.25
N ASN A 60 -0.05 -15.01 -3.17
CA ASN A 60 0.53 -15.09 -4.50
C ASN A 60 0.03 -13.93 -5.37
N TRP A 61 0.65 -13.74 -6.54
CA TRP A 61 0.31 -12.65 -7.45
C TRP A 61 -1.15 -12.70 -7.92
N GLY A 62 -1.70 -13.89 -8.17
CA GLY A 62 -3.11 -14.06 -8.54
C GLY A 62 -4.06 -13.65 -7.41
N GLN A 63 -3.76 -14.04 -6.18
CA GLN A 63 -4.54 -13.66 -5.01
C GLN A 63 -4.46 -12.15 -4.73
N LEU A 64 -3.28 -11.55 -4.91
CA LEU A 64 -3.12 -10.11 -4.76
C LEU A 64 -3.97 -9.35 -5.80
N LEU A 65 -3.93 -9.75 -7.08
CA LEU A 65 -4.75 -9.13 -8.12
C LEU A 65 -6.25 -9.24 -7.80
N ALA A 66 -6.70 -10.41 -7.35
CA ALA A 66 -8.10 -10.59 -6.98
C ALA A 66 -8.53 -9.65 -5.85
N ARG A 67 -7.74 -9.54 -4.77
CA ARG A 67 -8.01 -8.60 -3.65
C ARG A 67 -7.96 -7.14 -4.10
N VAL A 68 -6.98 -6.76 -4.93
CA VAL A 68 -6.89 -5.40 -5.50
C VAL A 68 -8.10 -5.09 -6.36
N THR A 69 -8.55 -6.04 -7.20
CA THR A 69 -9.73 -5.88 -8.06
C THR A 69 -10.99 -5.68 -7.21
N GLN A 70 -11.19 -6.52 -6.20
CA GLN A 70 -12.31 -6.37 -5.26
C GLN A 70 -12.28 -5.01 -4.54
N ALA A 71 -11.13 -4.61 -4.03
CA ALA A 71 -10.98 -3.31 -3.35
C ALA A 71 -11.24 -2.14 -4.29
N ALA A 72 -10.72 -2.17 -5.53
CA ALA A 72 -10.94 -1.12 -6.53
C ALA A 72 -12.43 -0.98 -6.89
N ASN A 73 -13.12 -2.11 -7.10
CA ASN A 73 -14.57 -2.14 -7.34
C ASN A 73 -15.35 -1.60 -6.12
N GLY A 74 -14.94 -2.02 -4.91
CA GLY A 74 -15.54 -1.53 -3.67
C GLY A 74 -15.34 -0.02 -3.49
N PHE A 75 -14.13 0.49 -3.69
CA PHE A 75 -13.85 1.93 -3.59
C PHE A 75 -14.67 2.72 -4.63
N LYS A 76 -14.78 2.18 -5.85
CA LYS A 76 -15.58 2.81 -6.90
C LYS A 76 -17.06 2.84 -6.53
N SER A 77 -17.62 1.78 -5.93
CA SER A 77 -19.01 1.73 -5.45
C SER A 77 -19.28 2.73 -4.31
N LEU A 78 -18.24 3.10 -3.53
CA LEU A 78 -18.31 4.15 -2.52
C LEU A 78 -18.10 5.56 -3.08
N GLY A 79 -18.00 5.71 -4.41
CA GLY A 79 -17.90 6.99 -5.09
C GLY A 79 -16.48 7.53 -5.26
N VAL A 80 -15.45 6.72 -5.04
CA VAL A 80 -14.05 7.14 -5.27
C VAL A 80 -13.82 7.49 -6.74
N SER A 81 -13.18 8.63 -6.99
CA SER A 81 -12.85 9.17 -8.31
C SER A 81 -11.60 10.06 -8.22
N GLU A 82 -11.30 10.83 -9.27
CA GLU A 82 -10.26 11.84 -9.22
C GLU A 82 -10.66 13.04 -8.34
N GLU A 83 -11.96 13.36 -8.27
CA GLU A 83 -12.50 14.40 -7.40
C GLU A 83 -12.69 13.92 -5.97
N ASN A 84 -13.24 12.73 -5.80
CA ASN A 84 -13.56 12.11 -4.52
C ASN A 84 -12.48 11.10 -4.12
N LYS A 85 -11.45 11.56 -3.45
CA LYS A 85 -10.25 10.77 -3.18
C LYS A 85 -10.45 9.79 -2.03
N ILE A 86 -9.59 8.76 -2.03
CA ILE A 86 -9.49 7.80 -0.93
C ILE A 86 -8.18 8.00 -0.18
N ALA A 87 -8.24 8.02 1.14
CA ALA A 87 -7.04 7.94 1.98
C ALA A 87 -6.94 6.57 2.66
N TYR A 88 -5.70 6.10 2.91
CA TYR A 88 -5.50 5.07 3.91
C TYR A 88 -4.58 5.55 5.03
N ILE A 89 -4.95 5.17 6.26
CA ILE A 89 -4.23 5.47 7.51
C ILE A 89 -3.96 4.13 8.18
N LEU A 90 -2.99 3.42 7.65
CA LEU A 90 -2.66 2.05 8.04
C LEU A 90 -1.18 1.94 8.41
N PRO A 91 -0.83 1.06 9.36
CA PRO A 91 0.54 0.60 9.51
C PRO A 91 0.96 -0.23 8.28
N ILE A 92 2.18 -0.73 8.28
CA ILE A 92 2.60 -1.71 7.27
C ILE A 92 1.73 -2.97 7.41
N CYS A 93 1.01 -3.32 6.36
CA CYS A 93 0.20 -4.54 6.27
C CYS A 93 -0.19 -4.82 4.82
N THR A 94 -0.71 -6.02 4.55
CA THR A 94 -1.19 -6.41 3.21
C THR A 94 -2.26 -5.46 2.68
N GLU A 95 -3.17 -5.00 3.56
CA GLU A 95 -4.26 -4.10 3.17
C GLU A 95 -3.77 -2.71 2.76
N ALA A 96 -2.62 -2.26 3.25
CA ALA A 96 -2.00 -1.01 2.78
C ALA A 96 -1.54 -1.14 1.33
N VAL A 97 -0.96 -2.30 0.94
CA VAL A 97 -0.62 -2.61 -0.46
C VAL A 97 -1.87 -2.63 -1.33
N VAL A 98 -2.89 -3.39 -0.89
CA VAL A 98 -4.17 -3.51 -1.61
C VAL A 98 -4.82 -2.14 -1.77
N SER A 99 -4.90 -1.34 -0.69
CA SER A 99 -5.52 -0.01 -0.72
C SER A 99 -4.76 0.96 -1.62
N PHE A 100 -3.43 0.89 -1.64
CA PHE A 100 -2.63 1.74 -2.52
C PHE A 100 -2.94 1.44 -3.99
N VAL A 101 -2.77 0.18 -4.42
CA VAL A 101 -2.94 -0.21 -5.83
C VAL A 101 -4.40 -0.03 -6.27
N ALA A 102 -5.36 -0.47 -5.44
CA ALA A 102 -6.79 -0.31 -5.74
C ALA A 102 -7.20 1.17 -5.78
N GLY A 103 -6.67 1.99 -4.90
CA GLY A 103 -6.93 3.43 -4.86
C GLY A 103 -6.43 4.15 -6.11
N THR A 104 -5.24 3.78 -6.64
CA THR A 104 -4.73 4.34 -7.90
C THR A 104 -5.60 3.94 -9.10
N ALA A 105 -6.22 2.75 -9.09
CA ALA A 105 -7.14 2.31 -10.14
C ALA A 105 -8.50 3.02 -10.04
N ALA A 106 -9.08 3.13 -8.84
CA ALA A 106 -10.39 3.73 -8.63
C ALA A 106 -10.39 5.26 -8.77
N GLY A 107 -9.25 5.93 -8.51
CA GLY A 107 -9.13 7.38 -8.54
C GLY A 107 -7.77 7.85 -8.06
N ILE A 108 -7.73 8.67 -7.00
CA ILE A 108 -6.51 9.17 -6.38
C ILE A 108 -6.42 8.65 -4.95
N VAL A 109 -5.29 8.01 -4.61
CA VAL A 109 -5.01 7.53 -3.26
C VAL A 109 -4.15 8.53 -2.48
N VAL A 110 -4.47 8.72 -1.21
CA VAL A 110 -3.75 9.61 -0.28
C VAL A 110 -3.22 8.78 0.90
N PRO A 111 -1.97 8.31 0.83
CA PRO A 111 -1.32 7.64 1.96
C PRO A 111 -1.07 8.62 3.10
N ILE A 112 -1.55 8.30 4.31
CA ILE A 112 -1.39 9.16 5.49
C ILE A 112 -0.71 8.35 6.61
N SER A 113 0.27 8.95 7.26
CA SER A 113 0.95 8.32 8.39
C SER A 113 0.00 8.14 9.59
N PRO A 114 -0.13 6.92 10.14
CA PRO A 114 -0.89 6.68 11.36
C PRO A 114 -0.24 7.26 12.62
N LEU A 115 0.98 7.80 12.50
CA LEU A 115 1.70 8.44 13.60
C LEU A 115 1.37 9.93 13.77
N LEU A 116 0.61 10.51 12.83
CA LEU A 116 0.19 11.91 12.90
C LEU A 116 -0.88 12.11 13.97
N GLU A 117 -0.95 13.34 14.46
CA GLU A 117 -2.00 13.75 15.40
C GLU A 117 -3.33 14.03 14.66
N PRO A 118 -4.48 13.93 15.35
CA PRO A 118 -5.82 14.06 14.73
C PRO A 118 -5.99 15.31 13.87
N LYS A 119 -5.52 16.48 14.34
CA LYS A 119 -5.57 17.74 13.58
C LYS A 119 -4.77 17.72 12.29
N GLN A 120 -3.62 17.03 12.29
CA GLN A 120 -2.79 16.90 11.10
C GLN A 120 -3.48 15.98 10.09
N ILE A 121 -4.04 14.84 10.55
CA ILE A 121 -4.84 13.94 9.74
C ILE A 121 -6.01 14.69 9.11
N ALA A 122 -6.81 15.40 9.92
CA ALA A 122 -7.95 16.18 9.46
C ALA A 122 -7.54 17.24 8.41
N GLY A 123 -6.43 17.93 8.64
CA GLY A 123 -5.88 18.91 7.71
C GLY A 123 -5.56 18.31 6.35
N ILE A 124 -4.95 17.11 6.32
CA ILE A 124 -4.64 16.40 5.07
C ILE A 124 -5.91 15.91 4.37
N LEU A 125 -6.88 15.35 5.12
CA LEU A 125 -8.15 14.86 4.58
C LEU A 125 -8.94 16.01 3.89
N LYS A 126 -9.03 17.16 4.55
CA LYS A 126 -9.69 18.36 4.01
C LYS A 126 -8.96 18.89 2.78
N LEU A 127 -7.63 19.06 2.87
CA LEU A 127 -6.81 19.59 1.77
C LEU A 127 -6.89 18.71 0.51
N ALA A 128 -6.88 17.38 0.70
CA ALA A 128 -6.97 16.44 -0.41
C ALA A 128 -8.40 16.28 -0.96
N GLY A 129 -9.44 16.65 -0.23
CA GLY A 129 -10.83 16.37 -0.62
C GLY A 129 -11.17 14.87 -0.52
N VAL A 130 -10.72 14.22 0.57
CA VAL A 130 -10.96 12.79 0.80
C VAL A 130 -12.42 12.53 1.13
N LYS A 131 -13.01 11.50 0.53
CA LYS A 131 -14.39 11.04 0.79
C LYS A 131 -14.45 9.66 1.44
N VAL A 132 -13.44 8.84 1.24
CA VAL A 132 -13.36 7.48 1.82
C VAL A 132 -12.04 7.35 2.56
N VAL A 133 -12.09 6.88 3.79
CA VAL A 133 -10.90 6.60 4.61
C VAL A 133 -10.83 5.10 4.89
N VAL A 134 -9.68 4.49 4.62
CA VAL A 134 -9.36 3.12 5.07
C VAL A 134 -8.47 3.23 6.30
N SER A 135 -8.85 2.65 7.42
CA SER A 135 -8.04 2.64 8.62
C SER A 135 -8.15 1.34 9.39
N MET A 136 -7.26 1.13 10.33
CA MET A 136 -7.33 -0.06 11.17
C MET A 136 -8.44 0.06 12.21
N LYS A 137 -9.15 -1.04 12.45
CA LYS A 137 -10.05 -1.19 13.59
C LYS A 137 -9.24 -1.12 14.88
N ALA A 138 -9.86 -0.59 15.95
CA ALA A 138 -9.18 -0.48 17.25
C ALA A 138 -8.48 -1.80 17.62
N LEU A 139 -7.22 -1.72 17.99
CA LEU A 139 -6.38 -2.85 18.37
C LEU A 139 -5.67 -2.52 19.69
N PRO A 140 -5.52 -3.47 20.63
CA PRO A 140 -4.78 -3.19 21.89
C PRO A 140 -3.38 -2.65 21.62
N LYS A 141 -2.93 -1.74 22.46
CA LYS A 141 -1.63 -1.04 22.40
C LYS A 141 -1.47 -0.08 21.22
N THR A 142 -2.55 0.33 20.55
CA THR A 142 -2.51 1.36 19.51
C THR A 142 -3.63 2.38 19.75
N ASP A 143 -3.40 3.62 19.32
CA ASP A 143 -4.35 4.74 19.40
C ASP A 143 -4.85 5.20 18.01
N VAL A 144 -4.44 4.51 16.95
CA VAL A 144 -4.71 4.92 15.55
C VAL A 144 -6.21 5.07 15.29
N ALA A 145 -7.03 4.10 15.71
CA ALA A 145 -8.48 4.17 15.50
C ALA A 145 -9.12 5.37 16.21
N GLN A 146 -8.67 5.68 17.43
CA GLN A 146 -9.14 6.85 18.19
C GLN A 146 -8.72 8.15 17.48
N LYS A 147 -7.46 8.27 17.06
CA LYS A 147 -6.95 9.45 16.34
C LYS A 147 -7.67 9.68 15.01
N VAL A 148 -7.98 8.61 14.29
CA VAL A 148 -8.74 8.70 13.04
C VAL A 148 -10.17 9.15 13.30
N ALA A 149 -10.83 8.60 14.32
CA ALA A 149 -12.18 9.00 14.67
C ALA A 149 -12.24 10.48 15.09
N GLU A 150 -11.28 10.95 15.90
CA GLU A 150 -11.16 12.38 16.27
C GLU A 150 -10.92 13.27 15.04
N ALA A 151 -10.08 12.84 14.10
CA ALA A 151 -9.87 13.57 12.86
C ALA A 151 -11.15 13.66 12.01
N LEU A 152 -11.95 12.59 12.01
CA LEU A 152 -13.22 12.53 11.28
C LEU A 152 -14.32 13.40 11.90
N GLU A 153 -14.28 13.72 13.20
CA GLU A 153 -15.19 14.73 13.80
C GLU A 153 -15.06 16.08 13.11
N GLU A 154 -13.82 16.41 12.66
CA GLU A 154 -13.54 17.65 11.92
C GLU A 154 -13.75 17.54 10.40
N CYS A 155 -14.07 16.35 9.87
CA CYS A 155 -14.15 16.07 8.45
C CYS A 155 -15.53 15.50 8.04
N PRO A 156 -16.62 16.27 8.15
CA PRO A 156 -17.98 15.77 7.87
C PRO A 156 -18.17 15.38 6.40
N ASP A 157 -17.29 15.82 5.52
CA ASP A 157 -17.29 15.49 4.10
C ASP A 157 -16.80 14.06 3.81
N VAL A 158 -16.16 13.40 4.76
CA VAL A 158 -15.79 11.99 4.64
C VAL A 158 -17.04 11.14 4.85
N SER A 159 -17.46 10.46 3.79
CA SER A 159 -18.71 9.68 3.79
C SER A 159 -18.55 8.28 4.38
N HIS A 160 -17.37 7.66 4.23
CA HIS A 160 -17.14 6.28 4.67
C HIS A 160 -15.79 6.10 5.38
N LEU A 161 -15.84 5.31 6.45
CA LEU A 161 -14.67 4.74 7.12
C LEU A 161 -14.68 3.22 6.89
N VAL A 162 -13.68 2.72 6.17
CA VAL A 162 -13.49 1.29 5.90
C VAL A 162 -12.48 0.74 6.89
N GLU A 163 -12.93 -0.14 7.79
CA GLU A 163 -12.11 -0.67 8.87
C GLU A 163 -11.43 -1.99 8.52
N VAL A 164 -10.12 -2.04 8.69
CA VAL A 164 -9.28 -3.24 8.56
C VAL A 164 -9.08 -3.88 9.92
N ASP A 165 -9.51 -5.12 10.11
CA ASP A 165 -9.28 -5.86 11.35
C ASP A 165 -7.99 -6.69 11.29
N LEU A 166 -6.92 -6.20 11.94
CA LEU A 166 -5.63 -6.88 11.97
C LEU A 166 -5.58 -8.08 12.93
N VAL A 167 -6.63 -8.35 13.70
CA VAL A 167 -6.70 -9.51 14.61
C VAL A 167 -6.58 -10.82 13.84
N LYS A 168 -7.00 -10.86 12.57
CA LYS A 168 -6.85 -12.04 11.68
C LYS A 168 -5.41 -12.54 11.51
N TYR A 169 -4.41 -11.67 11.75
CA TYR A 169 -2.99 -11.98 11.68
C TYR A 169 -2.41 -12.52 12.99
N LEU A 170 -3.17 -12.46 14.10
CA LEU A 170 -2.73 -12.99 15.38
C LEU A 170 -2.92 -14.50 15.45
N SER A 171 -1.96 -15.19 16.11
CA SER A 171 -2.09 -16.58 16.47
C SER A 171 -2.89 -16.76 17.76
N PHE A 172 -3.45 -17.95 18.00
CA PHE A 172 -4.05 -18.29 19.28
C PHE A 172 -2.96 -18.29 20.39
N PRO A 173 -3.24 -17.80 21.61
CA PRO A 173 -4.54 -17.29 22.10
C PRO A 173 -4.77 -15.79 21.84
N LYS A 174 -3.78 -15.05 21.31
CA LYS A 174 -3.88 -13.60 21.07
C LYS A 174 -5.07 -13.23 20.18
N SER A 175 -5.36 -14.03 19.14
CA SER A 175 -6.50 -13.80 18.24
C SER A 175 -7.87 -13.86 18.93
N PHE A 176 -7.98 -14.63 20.02
CA PHE A 176 -9.20 -14.73 20.84
C PHE A 176 -9.28 -13.61 21.89
N ILE A 177 -8.15 -13.26 22.50
CA ILE A 177 -8.11 -12.27 23.59
C ILE A 177 -8.23 -10.83 23.06
N ALA A 178 -7.55 -10.51 21.95
CA ALA A 178 -7.48 -9.15 21.44
C ALA A 178 -8.85 -8.50 21.17
N PRO A 179 -9.86 -9.20 20.60
CA PRO A 179 -11.21 -8.64 20.46
C PRO A 179 -11.88 -8.28 21.79
N LEU A 180 -11.61 -9.06 22.85
CA LEU A 180 -12.24 -8.87 24.17
C LEU A 180 -11.69 -7.65 24.92
N ILE A 181 -10.42 -7.31 24.68
CA ILE A 181 -9.73 -6.19 25.32
C ILE A 181 -9.53 -5.00 24.36
N ARG A 182 -10.29 -4.95 23.28
CA ARG A 182 -10.24 -3.90 22.26
C ARG A 182 -10.56 -2.54 22.90
N PRO A 183 -9.72 -1.50 22.67
CA PRO A 183 -10.02 -0.16 23.16
C PRO A 183 -11.34 0.36 22.58
N LYS A 184 -12.12 1.07 23.39
CA LYS A 184 -13.31 1.77 22.91
C LYS A 184 -12.88 3.07 22.24
N VAL A 185 -13.35 3.28 21.02
CA VAL A 185 -13.27 4.57 20.33
C VAL A 185 -14.40 5.46 20.91
N THR A 186 -14.04 6.63 21.39
CA THR A 186 -14.98 7.56 22.08
C THR A 186 -15.41 8.72 21.19
N ALA A 187 -14.59 9.09 20.20
CA ALA A 187 -14.90 10.14 19.24
C ALA A 187 -16.07 9.72 18.32
N LYS A 188 -16.91 10.71 17.96
CA LYS A 188 -18.12 10.48 17.14
C LYS A 188 -18.00 11.21 15.81
N HIS A 189 -18.16 10.50 14.72
CA HIS A 189 -18.14 11.05 13.37
C HIS A 189 -19.37 10.62 12.57
N SER A 190 -19.64 11.33 11.47
CA SER A 190 -20.78 11.08 10.58
C SER A 190 -20.52 10.00 9.52
N ALA A 191 -19.26 9.60 9.30
CA ALA A 191 -18.90 8.62 8.27
C ALA A 191 -19.52 7.25 8.58
N THR A 192 -20.08 6.61 7.55
CA THR A 192 -20.58 5.23 7.61
C THR A 192 -19.40 4.27 7.77
N VAL A 193 -19.44 3.42 8.80
CA VAL A 193 -18.39 2.44 9.05
C VAL A 193 -18.69 1.13 8.31
N ILE A 194 -17.72 0.64 7.55
CA ILE A 194 -17.80 -0.60 6.75
C ILE A 194 -16.58 -1.46 7.04
N SER A 195 -16.74 -2.77 7.14
CA SER A 195 -15.63 -3.72 7.23
C SER A 195 -14.90 -3.80 5.87
N PHE A 196 -13.57 -3.76 5.88
CA PHE A 196 -12.77 -3.93 4.66
C PHE A 196 -13.00 -5.32 4.03
N ASP A 197 -13.02 -6.37 4.85
CA ASP A 197 -13.22 -7.74 4.37
C ASP A 197 -14.65 -7.92 3.79
N ASP A 198 -15.68 -7.32 4.40
CA ASP A 198 -17.05 -7.37 3.87
C ASP A 198 -17.17 -6.57 2.57
N LEU A 199 -16.52 -5.41 2.48
CA LEU A 199 -16.48 -4.62 1.24
C LEU A 199 -15.86 -5.45 0.11
N LEU A 200 -14.74 -6.11 0.35
CA LEU A 200 -14.10 -6.97 -0.65
C LEU A 200 -15.01 -8.17 -1.02
N ALA A 201 -15.57 -8.84 -0.04
CA ALA A 201 -16.45 -10.01 -0.27
C ALA A 201 -17.69 -9.68 -1.09
N SER A 202 -18.17 -8.44 -1.05
CA SER A 202 -19.30 -7.95 -1.85
C SER A 202 -18.97 -7.70 -3.33
N GLN A 203 -17.68 -7.77 -3.73
CA GLN A 203 -17.22 -7.39 -5.06
C GLN A 203 -16.61 -8.54 -5.83
N SER A 204 -16.72 -8.47 -7.17
CA SER A 204 -16.00 -9.40 -8.04
C SER A 204 -14.49 -9.16 -7.98
N GLY A 205 -13.73 -10.25 -7.86
CA GLY A 205 -12.26 -10.24 -7.93
C GLY A 205 -11.71 -10.58 -9.33
N THR A 206 -12.56 -10.80 -10.33
CA THR A 206 -12.14 -11.26 -11.66
C THR A 206 -11.86 -10.13 -12.65
N SER A 207 -12.57 -9.02 -12.53
CA SER A 207 -12.44 -7.85 -13.42
C SER A 207 -12.89 -6.57 -12.73
N LEU A 208 -12.34 -5.44 -13.17
CA LEU A 208 -12.84 -4.13 -12.76
C LEU A 208 -14.27 -3.92 -13.28
N SER A 209 -15.14 -3.33 -12.46
CA SER A 209 -16.51 -2.92 -12.83
C SER A 209 -16.55 -1.61 -13.62
N PHE A 210 -15.38 -0.99 -13.81
CA PHE A 210 -15.18 0.26 -14.54
C PHE A 210 -13.99 0.12 -15.50
N LYS A 211 -13.87 1.08 -16.41
CA LYS A 211 -12.74 1.11 -17.35
C LYS A 211 -11.51 1.67 -16.65
N ASP A 212 -10.39 0.93 -16.69
CA ASP A 212 -9.09 1.45 -16.29
C ASP A 212 -8.67 2.54 -17.25
N ASP A 213 -8.46 3.77 -16.74
CA ASP A 213 -8.12 4.91 -17.58
C ASP A 213 -6.63 4.83 -17.97
N ASN A 214 -6.38 4.81 -19.27
CA ASN A 214 -5.03 4.77 -19.83
C ASN A 214 -4.38 6.16 -20.00
N LYS A 215 -4.98 7.21 -19.43
CA LYS A 215 -4.42 8.57 -19.47
C LYS A 215 -3.45 8.78 -18.32
N ASP A 216 -2.36 9.49 -18.59
CA ASP A 216 -1.51 9.98 -17.52
C ASP A 216 -2.27 11.02 -16.69
N ARG A 217 -2.46 10.71 -15.42
CA ARG A 217 -3.16 11.55 -14.45
C ARG A 217 -2.52 11.42 -13.08
N THR A 218 -2.80 12.36 -12.19
CA THR A 218 -2.49 12.17 -10.77
C THR A 218 -3.20 10.92 -10.25
N ALA A 219 -2.46 10.01 -9.62
CA ALA A 219 -3.01 8.78 -9.06
C ALA A 219 -2.70 8.60 -7.57
N ALA A 220 -1.69 9.31 -7.04
CA ALA A 220 -1.43 9.38 -5.60
C ALA A 220 -1.03 10.79 -5.17
N MET A 221 -1.30 11.12 -3.90
CA MET A 221 -0.85 12.34 -3.26
C MET A 221 -0.21 12.00 -1.92
N PHE A 222 1.11 12.25 -1.80
CA PHE A 222 1.84 12.04 -0.55
C PHE A 222 1.97 13.33 0.22
N HIS A 223 1.65 13.30 1.52
CA HIS A 223 1.90 14.46 2.37
C HIS A 223 3.40 14.63 2.61
N THR A 224 3.87 15.86 2.57
CA THR A 224 5.25 16.21 2.88
C THR A 224 5.35 16.74 4.30
N GLY A 225 6.47 16.45 4.98
CA GLY A 225 6.80 17.03 6.28
C GLY A 225 7.07 18.53 6.14
N GLY A 226 6.02 19.34 6.22
CA GLY A 226 6.15 20.80 6.20
C GLY A 226 6.73 21.31 7.51
N THR A 227 7.89 21.97 7.47
CA THR A 227 8.47 22.68 8.61
C THR A 227 7.65 23.92 9.01
N THR A 228 6.67 24.31 8.20
CA THR A 228 5.86 25.53 8.34
C THR A 228 4.43 25.30 8.83
N GLY A 229 4.10 24.11 9.31
CA GLY A 229 2.81 23.79 9.96
C GLY A 229 1.62 23.49 9.04
N THR A 230 1.64 23.92 7.78
CA THR A 230 0.57 23.60 6.82
C THR A 230 0.95 22.36 5.99
N PRO A 231 0.13 21.29 5.97
CA PRO A 231 0.39 20.12 5.13
C PRO A 231 0.47 20.51 3.65
N LYS A 232 1.42 19.91 2.93
CA LYS A 232 1.51 19.99 1.47
C LYS A 232 1.36 18.60 0.89
N LEU A 233 0.83 18.50 -0.33
CA LEU A 233 0.61 17.25 -1.03
C LEU A 233 1.43 17.22 -2.31
N ALA A 234 2.39 16.30 -2.39
CA ALA A 234 3.11 16.01 -3.62
C ALA A 234 2.23 15.10 -4.49
N GLN A 235 1.93 15.55 -5.70
CA GLN A 235 1.14 14.80 -6.68
C GLN A 235 2.05 13.88 -7.49
N HIS A 236 1.64 12.63 -7.64
CA HIS A 236 2.35 11.62 -8.40
C HIS A 236 1.45 11.09 -9.51
N THR A 237 1.96 11.13 -10.75
CA THR A 237 1.23 10.67 -11.93
C THR A 237 1.43 9.18 -12.17
N LEU A 238 0.55 8.56 -12.96
CA LEU A 238 0.69 7.16 -13.37
C LEU A 238 2.02 6.92 -14.10
N ASN A 239 2.39 7.78 -15.05
CA ASN A 239 3.66 7.66 -15.76
C ASN A 239 4.87 7.76 -14.82
N GLY A 240 4.83 8.70 -13.87
CA GLY A 240 5.89 8.83 -12.86
C GLY A 240 6.05 7.58 -12.00
N MET A 241 4.94 6.93 -11.60
CA MET A 241 4.96 5.67 -10.86
C MET A 241 5.51 4.52 -11.71
N LEU A 242 5.04 4.38 -12.95
CA LEU A 242 5.50 3.35 -13.88
C LEU A 242 6.99 3.49 -14.21
N TYR A 243 7.45 4.75 -14.34
CA TYR A 243 8.87 5.05 -14.51
C TYR A 243 9.72 4.50 -13.37
N GLN A 244 9.27 4.69 -12.12
CA GLN A 244 9.98 4.17 -10.95
C GLN A 244 10.05 2.63 -10.95
N GLY A 245 8.97 1.95 -11.30
CA GLY A 245 8.96 0.49 -11.45
C GLY A 245 9.91 -0.01 -12.54
N TRP A 246 10.08 0.77 -13.60
CA TRP A 246 11.01 0.44 -14.69
C TRP A 246 12.47 0.76 -14.35
N VAL A 247 12.75 1.94 -13.78
CA VAL A 247 14.13 2.41 -13.57
C VAL A 247 14.83 1.73 -12.39
N THR A 248 14.09 1.40 -11.34
CA THR A 248 14.66 0.85 -10.11
C THR A 248 15.47 -0.43 -10.34
N PRO A 249 14.96 -1.46 -11.05
CA PRO A 249 15.73 -2.68 -11.31
C PRO A 249 16.94 -2.46 -12.22
N ILE A 250 16.96 -1.38 -13.01
CA ILE A 250 18.10 -1.05 -13.87
C ILE A 250 19.21 -0.36 -13.06
N VAL A 251 18.84 0.54 -12.17
CA VAL A 251 19.79 1.40 -11.43
C VAL A 251 20.38 0.69 -10.22
N LEU A 252 19.53 0.00 -9.44
CA LEU A 252 19.96 -0.56 -8.16
C LEU A 252 20.58 -1.95 -8.33
N THR A 253 19.90 -2.86 -9.02
CA THR A 253 20.39 -4.24 -9.24
C THR A 253 19.59 -4.91 -10.36
N GLU A 254 20.06 -6.06 -10.84
CA GLU A 254 19.29 -6.92 -11.74
C GLU A 254 18.24 -7.72 -10.95
N TRP A 255 17.13 -7.09 -10.59
CA TRP A 255 16.06 -7.74 -9.87
C TRP A 255 15.14 -8.53 -10.78
N SER A 256 14.71 -9.68 -10.29
CA SER A 256 13.87 -10.63 -11.03
C SER A 256 12.73 -11.17 -10.15
N GLU A 257 11.88 -11.98 -10.74
CA GLU A 257 10.83 -12.73 -10.06
C GLU A 257 11.36 -13.75 -9.03
N LYS A 258 12.67 -14.04 -9.04
CA LYS A 258 13.30 -14.99 -8.09
C LYS A 258 13.70 -14.33 -6.78
N ASP A 259 13.71 -13.01 -6.76
CA ASP A 259 14.21 -12.23 -5.64
C ASP A 259 13.12 -11.90 -4.63
N SER A 260 13.53 -11.69 -3.40
CA SER A 260 12.68 -11.21 -2.31
C SER A 260 13.17 -9.85 -1.82
N VAL A 261 12.23 -8.95 -1.57
CA VAL A 261 12.48 -7.59 -1.07
C VAL A 261 11.97 -7.51 0.35
N LEU A 262 12.86 -7.35 1.30
CA LEU A 262 12.45 -7.01 2.65
C LEU A 262 12.16 -5.51 2.73
N CYS A 263 10.90 -5.15 2.95
CA CYS A 263 10.46 -3.77 3.04
C CYS A 263 10.03 -3.41 4.48
N PRO A 264 10.94 -2.89 5.29
CA PRO A 264 10.61 -2.42 6.64
C PRO A 264 10.12 -0.96 6.65
N LEU A 265 9.97 -0.35 5.49
CA LEU A 265 9.55 1.03 5.34
C LEU A 265 8.03 1.12 5.20
N PRO A 266 7.40 2.13 5.84
CA PRO A 266 5.95 2.27 5.80
C PRO A 266 5.47 2.80 4.44
N LEU A 267 4.40 2.18 3.91
CA LEU A 267 3.82 2.50 2.59
C LEU A 267 3.15 3.89 2.50
N PHE A 268 3.10 4.64 3.58
CA PHE A 268 2.71 6.06 3.52
C PHE A 268 3.89 6.98 3.14
N HIS A 269 5.08 6.44 2.94
CA HIS A 269 6.23 7.14 2.36
C HIS A 269 6.48 6.71 0.91
N ALA A 270 6.72 7.68 0.04
CA ALA A 270 7.02 7.46 -1.36
C ALA A 270 8.22 6.51 -1.58
N PHE A 271 9.23 6.58 -0.71
CA PHE A 271 10.39 5.69 -0.79
C PHE A 271 10.06 4.21 -0.54
N ALA A 272 9.06 3.89 0.29
CA ALA A 272 8.60 2.51 0.42
C ALA A 272 7.81 2.04 -0.82
N VAL A 273 7.05 2.95 -1.42
CA VAL A 273 6.22 2.62 -2.58
C VAL A 273 7.06 2.44 -3.84
N TYR A 274 7.94 3.39 -4.16
CA TYR A 274 8.59 3.39 -5.47
C TYR A 274 9.69 2.33 -5.61
N PRO A 275 10.78 2.33 -4.84
CA PRO A 275 11.83 1.34 -5.02
C PRO A 275 11.44 -0.07 -4.54
N ASN A 276 10.39 -0.21 -3.70
CA ASN A 276 9.99 -1.53 -3.21
C ASN A 276 8.72 -2.03 -3.92
N LEU A 277 7.56 -1.42 -3.65
CA LEU A 277 6.28 -1.93 -4.17
C LEU A 277 6.22 -1.84 -5.71
N MET A 278 6.52 -0.69 -6.31
CA MET A 278 6.46 -0.54 -7.76
C MET A 278 7.49 -1.42 -8.47
N ASN A 279 8.67 -1.60 -7.87
CA ASN A 279 9.66 -2.54 -8.37
C ASN A 279 9.15 -3.98 -8.33
N SER A 280 8.57 -4.43 -7.20
CA SER A 280 8.00 -5.77 -7.10
C SER A 280 6.85 -5.98 -8.09
N LEU A 281 5.97 -4.97 -8.27
CA LEU A 281 4.93 -5.01 -9.30
C LEU A 281 5.50 -5.11 -10.72
N ALA A 282 6.66 -4.54 -10.99
CA ALA A 282 7.28 -4.56 -12.33
C ALA A 282 8.03 -5.85 -12.61
N THR A 283 8.73 -6.41 -11.63
CA THR A 283 9.64 -7.56 -11.78
C THR A 283 9.00 -8.90 -11.42
N GLY A 284 7.94 -8.90 -10.62
CA GLY A 284 7.36 -10.12 -10.06
C GLY A 284 8.09 -10.63 -8.80
N SER A 285 8.99 -9.83 -8.22
CA SER A 285 9.70 -10.17 -6.99
C SER A 285 8.77 -10.16 -5.79
N HIS A 286 9.10 -10.97 -4.78
CA HIS A 286 8.31 -11.13 -3.56
C HIS A 286 8.63 -9.99 -2.58
N ILE A 287 7.63 -9.24 -2.11
CA ILE A 287 7.80 -8.22 -1.06
C ILE A 287 7.40 -8.78 0.31
N ILE A 288 8.25 -8.56 1.33
CA ILE A 288 8.09 -9.12 2.66
C ILE A 288 8.02 -8.00 3.69
N PHE A 289 6.97 -8.02 4.50
CA PHE A 289 6.75 -7.13 5.64
C PHE A 289 6.77 -7.92 6.94
N LEU A 290 7.79 -7.72 7.78
CA LEU A 290 7.98 -8.49 9.01
C LEU A 290 7.18 -8.01 10.21
N THR A 291 6.71 -6.77 10.19
CA THR A 291 5.98 -6.17 11.31
C THR A 291 5.35 -4.86 10.88
N PRO A 292 4.23 -4.46 11.51
CA PRO A 292 3.61 -3.16 11.26
C PRO A 292 4.51 -1.96 11.56
N GLN A 293 5.47 -2.12 12.46
CA GLN A 293 6.39 -1.07 12.91
C GLN A 293 7.64 -0.93 12.03
N GLY A 294 7.83 -1.81 11.04
CA GLY A 294 9.04 -1.83 10.23
C GLY A 294 10.30 -2.04 11.08
N TYR A 295 11.35 -1.27 10.86
CA TYR A 295 12.61 -1.37 11.63
C TYR A 295 12.46 -1.12 13.14
N ARG A 296 11.35 -0.53 13.58
CA ARG A 296 11.07 -0.27 15.01
C ARG A 296 10.47 -1.48 15.72
N GLY A 297 10.12 -2.53 14.99
CA GLY A 297 9.53 -3.74 15.57
C GLY A 297 10.56 -4.56 16.32
N ASP A 298 10.20 -5.00 17.52
CA ASP A 298 11.01 -5.94 18.30
C ASP A 298 11.16 -7.25 17.54
N GLY A 299 12.35 -7.87 17.58
CA GLY A 299 12.62 -9.15 16.94
C GLY A 299 12.73 -9.15 15.42
N VAL A 300 12.67 -7.98 14.74
CA VAL A 300 12.85 -7.90 13.28
C VAL A 300 14.17 -8.50 12.84
N PHE A 301 15.25 -8.16 13.53
CA PHE A 301 16.60 -8.66 13.21
C PHE A 301 16.76 -10.13 13.54
N ASP A 302 16.09 -10.64 14.59
CA ASP A 302 16.09 -12.08 14.94
C ASP A 302 15.38 -12.93 13.88
N ASN A 303 14.33 -12.38 13.27
CA ASN A 303 13.59 -13.04 12.20
C ASN A 303 14.34 -13.00 10.86
N PHE A 304 15.23 -12.05 10.69
CA PHE A 304 16.03 -11.84 9.48
C PHE A 304 16.81 -13.09 9.04
N GLY A 305 17.49 -13.71 9.99
CA GLY A 305 18.28 -14.91 9.74
C GLY A 305 17.48 -16.13 9.26
N ASN A 306 16.17 -16.16 9.52
CA ASN A 306 15.32 -17.24 9.05
C ASN A 306 14.90 -17.05 7.59
N LEU A 307 14.69 -15.82 7.14
CA LEU A 307 14.37 -15.50 5.74
C LEU A 307 15.53 -15.79 4.78
N LEU A 308 16.78 -15.68 5.27
CA LEU A 308 17.98 -15.96 4.46
C LEU A 308 18.23 -17.46 4.26
N LYS A 309 17.66 -18.33 5.11
CA LYS A 309 17.88 -19.80 5.04
C LYS A 309 17.24 -20.46 3.84
N ASP A 310 16.24 -19.82 3.23
CA ASP A 310 15.50 -20.38 2.10
C ASP A 310 16.18 -20.13 0.73
N GLY A 311 17.45 -19.66 0.74
CA GLY A 311 18.26 -19.51 -0.48
C GLY A 311 17.84 -18.35 -1.40
N ASN A 312 16.90 -17.51 -0.97
CA ASN A 312 16.46 -16.33 -1.70
C ASN A 312 17.50 -15.22 -1.56
N GLN A 313 17.80 -14.52 -2.66
CA GLN A 313 18.51 -13.25 -2.54
C GLN A 313 17.57 -12.25 -1.86
N LEU A 314 17.99 -11.75 -0.71
CA LEU A 314 17.22 -10.78 0.05
C LEU A 314 17.83 -9.39 -0.18
N PHE A 315 17.04 -8.51 -0.79
CA PHE A 315 17.41 -7.11 -0.91
C PHE A 315 16.85 -6.31 0.26
N LEU A 316 17.74 -5.59 0.93
CA LEU A 316 17.42 -4.58 1.93
C LEU A 316 17.46 -3.21 1.24
N VAL A 317 16.38 -2.48 1.34
CA VAL A 317 16.28 -1.11 0.86
C VAL A 317 16.09 -0.14 2.03
#